data_73143bb1a16d5be967aaa53c1fb598c9
#
_entry.id   73143bb1a16d5be967aaa53c1fb598c9
#
_cell.length_a   1.000
_cell.length_b   1.000
_cell.length_c   1.000
_cell.angle_alpha   90.00
_cell.angle_beta   90.00
_cell.angle_gamma   90.00
#
_symmetry.space_group_name_H-M   'P 1'
#
loop_
_entity.id
_entity.type
_entity.pdbx_description
1 polymer ?
#
loop_
_entity_poly.entity_id
_entity_poly.type
_entity_poly.pdbx_seq_one_letter_code
_entity_poly.pdbx_strand_id
1 'polypeptide(L)'
;MNFKYLPISNKRQIGKTRKYSDIKYLVIHDTGNTTKGSDAKSHYRYLQAATRYGSAHYYLDDKEIIQIIGDSYTAWSIGDKWGYGNNPNRIKDALNSNSISIELCINSDIDKAKAYKNLVELTKNLMKKFNISQDRVIRHFDATGKICPGSWSTNNWAKWWQFKEDIKNPIEWKIDLSKDSEFGKENKTMNSEFEEAKKIGITDGSRPKDPATREEVAMMVLRGIKIAKGEKLPNISKEPT
;
A
#
# COMPACT_ATOMS: atom_id res chain seq x y z
N MET A 1 11.53 -13.92 0.21
CA MET A 1 10.11 -13.50 0.16
C MET A 1 9.79 -13.04 -1.27
N ASN A 2 8.63 -13.44 -1.80
CA ASN A 2 8.19 -13.06 -3.15
C ASN A 2 7.19 -11.88 -3.01
N PHE A 3 7.62 -10.67 -3.34
CA PHE A 3 6.79 -9.47 -3.31
C PHE A 3 6.26 -9.18 -4.73
N LYS A 4 4.98 -8.83 -4.82
CA LYS A 4 4.32 -8.45 -6.08
C LYS A 4 3.49 -7.19 -5.87
N TYR A 5 3.62 -6.25 -6.78
CA TYR A 5 2.68 -5.15 -6.92
C TYR A 5 1.65 -5.50 -8.00
N LEU A 6 0.43 -5.76 -7.59
CA LEU A 6 -0.69 -6.09 -8.48
C LEU A 6 -1.83 -5.10 -8.21
N PRO A 7 -1.78 -3.89 -8.79
CA PRO A 7 -2.78 -2.86 -8.50
C PRO A 7 -4.18 -3.33 -8.89
N ILE A 8 -5.12 -3.12 -7.96
CA ILE A 8 -6.51 -3.46 -8.19
C ILE A 8 -7.17 -2.44 -9.12
N SER A 9 -7.93 -2.91 -10.11
CA SER A 9 -8.67 -2.04 -11.04
C SER A 9 -10.04 -1.60 -10.51
N ASN A 10 -10.57 -2.32 -9.52
CA ASN A 10 -11.86 -2.02 -8.92
C ASN A 10 -11.82 -0.74 -8.08
N LYS A 11 -12.24 0.38 -8.67
CA LYS A 11 -12.25 1.71 -8.04
C LYS A 11 -13.03 1.78 -6.73
N ARG A 12 -13.99 0.87 -6.51
CA ARG A 12 -14.76 0.80 -5.26
C ARG A 12 -13.86 0.45 -4.06
N GLN A 13 -12.79 -0.28 -4.29
CA GLN A 13 -11.85 -0.72 -3.24
C GLN A 13 -10.76 0.29 -2.93
N ILE A 14 -10.64 1.35 -3.74
CA ILE A 14 -9.59 2.36 -3.61
C ILE A 14 -10.22 3.66 -3.09
N GLY A 15 -9.70 4.16 -1.98
CA GLY A 15 -10.12 5.43 -1.41
C GLY A 15 -9.34 6.62 -1.99
N LYS A 16 -9.45 7.76 -1.31
CA LYS A 16 -8.80 9.00 -1.73
C LYS A 16 -7.27 8.88 -1.67
N THR A 17 -6.60 9.67 -2.47
CA THR A 17 -5.16 9.89 -2.39
C THR A 17 -4.78 10.59 -1.08
N ARG A 18 -3.54 10.34 -0.62
CA ARG A 18 -2.95 10.95 0.56
C ARG A 18 -1.45 11.16 0.37
N LYS A 19 -0.86 12.01 1.19
CA LYS A 19 0.60 12.15 1.25
C LYS A 19 1.20 11.01 2.08
N TYR A 20 2.44 10.63 1.80
CA TYR A 20 3.16 9.64 2.62
C TYR A 20 3.36 10.12 4.07
N SER A 21 3.51 11.44 4.27
CA SER A 21 3.58 12.06 5.60
C SER A 21 2.30 11.91 6.43
N ASP A 22 1.17 11.60 5.80
CA ASP A 22 -0.10 11.38 6.51
C ASP A 22 -0.18 9.99 7.12
N ILE A 23 0.68 9.04 6.68
CA ILE A 23 0.69 7.66 7.16
C ILE A 23 1.32 7.60 8.54
N LYS A 24 0.53 7.20 9.53
CA LYS A 24 0.92 7.20 10.96
C LYS A 24 0.84 5.83 11.60
N TYR A 25 0.07 4.90 11.03
CA TYR A 25 -0.21 3.60 11.62
C TYR A 25 -0.02 2.46 10.62
N LEU A 26 0.48 1.32 11.12
CA LEU A 26 0.34 0.03 10.46
C LEU A 26 -0.73 -0.76 11.21
N VAL A 27 -1.75 -1.23 10.50
CA VAL A 27 -2.85 -1.97 11.09
C VAL A 27 -2.81 -3.41 10.60
N ILE A 28 -2.68 -4.32 11.57
CA ILE A 28 -2.59 -5.75 11.31
C ILE A 28 -3.99 -6.36 11.40
N HIS A 29 -4.31 -7.15 10.38
CA HIS A 29 -5.53 -7.92 10.26
C HIS A 29 -5.20 -9.38 9.97
N ASP A 30 -6.17 -10.25 10.12
CA ASP A 30 -6.22 -11.52 9.41
C ASP A 30 -7.47 -11.57 8.53
N THR A 31 -7.41 -12.35 7.46
CA THR A 31 -8.50 -12.43 6.48
C THR A 31 -9.79 -13.07 7.04
N GLY A 32 -9.74 -13.67 8.24
CA GLY A 32 -10.85 -14.40 8.84
C GLY A 32 -11.30 -15.61 8.02
N ASN A 33 -10.63 -15.95 6.92
CA ASN A 33 -11.01 -16.98 5.98
C ASN A 33 -10.09 -18.21 6.07
N THR A 34 -10.58 -19.28 6.67
CA THR A 34 -9.86 -20.55 6.85
C THR A 34 -10.07 -21.54 5.70
N THR A 35 -10.87 -21.20 4.69
CA THR A 35 -11.14 -22.08 3.54
C THR A 35 -9.83 -22.38 2.79
N LYS A 36 -9.65 -23.65 2.43
CA LYS A 36 -8.50 -24.10 1.63
C LYS A 36 -8.39 -23.27 0.34
N GLY A 37 -7.17 -22.82 0.01
CA GLY A 37 -6.90 -22.04 -1.18
C GLY A 37 -7.28 -20.55 -1.09
N SER A 38 -7.71 -20.05 0.08
CA SER A 38 -7.98 -18.62 0.31
C SER A 38 -6.69 -17.86 0.59
N ASP A 39 -5.73 -17.97 -0.33
CA ASP A 39 -4.42 -17.32 -0.31
C ASP A 39 -4.47 -15.84 -0.72
N ALA A 40 -3.34 -15.14 -0.68
CA ALA A 40 -3.24 -13.73 -1.04
C ALA A 40 -3.74 -13.44 -2.47
N LYS A 41 -3.43 -14.33 -3.42
CA LYS A 41 -3.87 -14.21 -4.81
C LYS A 41 -5.38 -14.41 -4.98
N SER A 42 -5.99 -15.25 -4.17
CA SER A 42 -7.45 -15.46 -4.16
C SER A 42 -8.18 -14.22 -3.63
N HIS A 43 -7.66 -13.59 -2.58
CA HIS A 43 -8.19 -12.31 -2.08
C HIS A 43 -8.05 -11.20 -3.13
N TYR A 44 -6.90 -11.10 -3.81
CA TYR A 44 -6.73 -10.16 -4.92
C TYR A 44 -7.82 -10.35 -6.00
N ARG A 45 -8.03 -11.60 -6.49
CA ARG A 45 -9.04 -11.88 -7.52
C ARG A 45 -10.46 -11.54 -7.04
N TYR A 46 -10.78 -11.89 -5.80
CA TYR A 46 -12.09 -11.57 -5.20
C TYR A 46 -12.33 -10.05 -5.20
N LEU A 47 -11.36 -9.27 -4.79
CA LEU A 47 -11.50 -7.82 -4.67
C LEU A 47 -11.60 -7.11 -6.02
N GLN A 48 -11.11 -7.70 -7.11
CA GLN A 48 -11.32 -7.17 -8.46
C GLN A 48 -12.81 -7.06 -8.83
N ALA A 49 -13.65 -7.96 -8.33
CA ALA A 49 -15.08 -8.02 -8.62
C ALA A 49 -15.98 -7.66 -7.44
N ALA A 50 -15.42 -7.42 -6.24
CA ALA A 50 -16.19 -7.22 -5.03
C ALA A 50 -17.06 -5.96 -5.11
N THR A 51 -18.34 -6.11 -4.75
CA THR A 51 -19.33 -5.00 -4.74
C THR A 51 -19.43 -4.30 -3.39
N ARG A 52 -18.93 -4.93 -2.32
CA ARG A 52 -18.83 -4.32 -0.99
C ARG A 52 -17.52 -3.57 -0.83
N TYR A 53 -17.52 -2.49 -0.08
CA TYR A 53 -16.30 -1.84 0.40
C TYR A 53 -15.61 -2.75 1.41
N GLY A 54 -14.31 -2.89 1.29
CA GLY A 54 -13.50 -3.67 2.20
C GLY A 54 -12.21 -4.11 1.53
N SER A 55 -11.10 -3.43 1.83
CA SER A 55 -9.81 -3.67 1.19
C SER A 55 -8.68 -3.35 2.16
N ALA A 56 -7.51 -3.96 1.94
CA ALA A 56 -6.26 -3.61 2.58
C ALA A 56 -5.21 -3.29 1.52
N HIS A 57 -4.09 -2.69 1.92
CA HIS A 57 -3.00 -2.38 1.01
C HIS A 57 -2.23 -3.65 0.62
N TYR A 58 -2.01 -4.54 1.60
CA TYR A 58 -1.22 -5.75 1.45
C TYR A 58 -2.01 -6.98 1.88
N TYR A 59 -1.91 -8.03 1.09
CA TYR A 59 -2.35 -9.39 1.41
C TYR A 59 -1.14 -10.30 1.35
N LEU A 60 -0.96 -11.16 2.34
CA LEU A 60 0.20 -12.03 2.39
C LEU A 60 -0.12 -13.42 2.91
N ASP A 61 0.62 -14.39 2.42
CA ASP A 61 0.61 -15.78 2.81
C ASP A 61 2.04 -16.35 2.96
N ASP A 62 2.18 -17.65 2.95
CA ASP A 62 3.48 -18.35 3.04
C ASP A 62 4.31 -18.30 1.76
N LYS A 63 3.73 -17.91 0.63
CA LYS A 63 4.33 -17.94 -0.70
C LYS A 63 4.68 -16.55 -1.21
N GLU A 64 3.81 -15.58 -0.93
CA GLU A 64 3.94 -14.25 -1.52
C GLU A 64 3.33 -13.15 -0.66
N ILE A 65 3.77 -11.93 -0.94
CA ILE A 65 3.14 -10.69 -0.47
C ILE A 65 2.64 -9.96 -1.70
N ILE A 66 1.36 -9.61 -1.72
CA ILE A 66 0.75 -8.87 -2.80
C ILE A 66 0.32 -7.51 -2.28
N GLN A 67 0.91 -6.44 -2.81
CA GLN A 67 0.40 -5.10 -2.65
C GLN A 67 -0.64 -4.85 -3.74
N ILE A 68 -1.89 -4.56 -3.34
CA ILE A 68 -3.00 -4.35 -4.27
C ILE A 68 -3.47 -2.90 -4.33
N ILE A 69 -3.15 -2.11 -3.31
CA ILE A 69 -3.44 -0.67 -3.26
C ILE A 69 -2.12 0.05 -2.95
N GLY A 70 -1.75 1.02 -3.77
CA GLY A 70 -0.57 1.84 -3.54
C GLY A 70 -0.67 2.62 -2.23
N ASP A 71 0.45 2.83 -1.56
CA ASP A 71 0.47 3.47 -0.23
C ASP A 71 0.00 4.92 -0.25
N SER A 72 0.04 5.58 -1.40
CA SER A 72 -0.51 6.93 -1.61
C SER A 72 -2.05 6.97 -1.69
N TYR A 73 -2.71 5.83 -1.63
CA TYR A 73 -4.17 5.72 -1.61
C TYR A 73 -4.65 5.21 -0.24
N THR A 74 -5.91 5.48 0.06
CA THR A 74 -6.61 4.93 1.23
C THR A 74 -7.22 3.58 0.88
N ALA A 75 -7.13 2.61 1.80
CA ALA A 75 -7.87 1.35 1.75
C ALA A 75 -9.03 1.37 2.75
N TRP A 76 -10.02 0.50 2.57
CA TRP A 76 -11.23 0.45 3.38
C TRP A 76 -11.18 -0.72 4.38
N SER A 77 -10.37 -0.61 5.42
CA SER A 77 -10.07 -1.73 6.32
C SER A 77 -10.50 -1.52 7.78
N ILE A 78 -10.50 -0.28 8.26
CA ILE A 78 -10.71 0.03 9.68
C ILE A 78 -12.19 0.33 9.96
N GLY A 79 -12.92 0.90 8.99
CA GLY A 79 -14.31 1.34 9.20
C GLY A 79 -14.42 2.66 9.98
N ASP A 80 -13.33 3.38 10.15
CA ASP A 80 -13.17 4.72 10.75
C ASP A 80 -14.11 5.08 11.90
N LYS A 81 -15.34 5.51 11.61
CA LYS A 81 -16.31 5.98 12.60
C LYS A 81 -17.19 4.89 13.18
N TRP A 82 -17.14 3.67 12.63
CA TRP A 82 -17.96 2.56 13.09
C TRP A 82 -17.22 1.84 14.22
N GLY A 83 -17.64 2.08 15.46
CA GLY A 83 -17.14 1.29 16.59
C GLY A 83 -17.69 -0.14 16.52
N TYR A 84 -16.80 -1.11 16.48
CA TYR A 84 -17.12 -2.51 16.69
C TYR A 84 -16.75 -2.87 18.12
N GLY A 85 -17.71 -3.33 18.90
CA GLY A 85 -17.47 -3.81 20.24
C GLY A 85 -17.08 -2.74 21.28
N ASN A 86 -16.82 -3.21 22.49
CA ASN A 86 -16.52 -2.40 23.67
C ASN A 86 -15.01 -2.35 23.92
N ASN A 87 -14.27 -1.55 23.18
CA ASN A 87 -12.90 -1.20 23.55
C ASN A 87 -12.82 0.28 23.98
N PRO A 88 -12.90 0.58 25.27
CA PRO A 88 -12.83 1.95 25.77
C PRO A 88 -11.45 2.60 25.49
N ASN A 89 -10.41 1.79 25.33
CA ASN A 89 -9.03 2.23 25.10
C ASN A 89 -8.64 2.27 23.63
N ARG A 90 -9.63 2.31 22.72
CA ARG A 90 -9.34 2.35 21.28
C ARG A 90 -8.57 3.60 20.86
N ILE A 91 -7.73 3.46 19.88
CA ILE A 91 -6.94 4.53 19.26
C ILE A 91 -7.83 5.25 18.25
N LYS A 92 -8.54 6.28 18.71
CA LYS A 92 -9.59 6.99 17.93
C LYS A 92 -9.06 7.75 16.71
N ASP A 93 -7.78 8.08 16.69
CA ASP A 93 -7.11 8.78 15.58
C ASP A 93 -6.50 7.83 14.55
N ALA A 94 -6.56 6.49 14.74
CA ALA A 94 -6.22 5.54 13.72
C ALA A 94 -7.39 5.37 12.72
N LEU A 95 -7.23 5.92 11.52
CA LEU A 95 -8.23 6.01 10.47
C LEU A 95 -7.72 5.36 9.17
N ASN A 96 -8.63 5.02 8.25
CA ASN A 96 -8.24 4.55 6.92
C ASN A 96 -7.30 5.54 6.21
N SER A 97 -7.54 6.84 6.37
CA SER A 97 -6.78 7.91 5.72
C SER A 97 -5.32 8.01 6.18
N ASN A 98 -4.98 7.52 7.35
CA ASN A 98 -3.63 7.62 7.91
C ASN A 98 -3.00 6.27 8.28
N SER A 99 -3.55 5.17 7.76
CA SER A 99 -3.07 3.82 8.07
C SER A 99 -2.72 3.03 6.82
N ILE A 100 -1.71 2.19 6.93
CA ILE A 100 -1.45 1.08 6.02
C ILE A 100 -2.01 -0.19 6.66
N SER A 101 -2.85 -0.92 5.94
CA SER A 101 -3.48 -2.15 6.42
C SER A 101 -2.87 -3.37 5.76
N ILE A 102 -2.61 -4.39 6.57
CA ILE A 102 -1.94 -5.63 6.18
C ILE A 102 -2.83 -6.81 6.61
N GLU A 103 -3.23 -7.62 5.64
CA GLU A 103 -4.06 -8.81 5.82
C GLU A 103 -3.20 -10.08 5.77
N LEU A 104 -3.11 -10.78 6.89
CA LEU A 104 -2.52 -12.11 6.97
C LEU A 104 -3.54 -13.16 6.55
N CYS A 105 -3.25 -13.93 5.50
CA CYS A 105 -4.04 -15.09 5.13
C CYS A 105 -3.92 -16.19 6.20
N ILE A 106 -5.04 -16.86 6.48
CA ILE A 106 -5.13 -17.90 7.51
C ILE A 106 -5.82 -19.18 7.01
N ASN A 107 -5.83 -19.39 5.69
CA ASN A 107 -6.38 -20.59 5.06
C ASN A 107 -5.78 -21.89 5.63
N SER A 108 -6.55 -22.97 5.60
CA SER A 108 -6.19 -24.23 6.29
C SER A 108 -4.94 -24.92 5.73
N ASP A 109 -4.59 -24.64 4.47
CA ASP A 109 -3.45 -25.21 3.75
C ASP A 109 -2.20 -24.30 3.70
N ILE A 110 -2.16 -23.25 4.52
CA ILE A 110 -1.02 -22.33 4.61
C ILE A 110 0.08 -22.84 5.56
N ASP A 111 1.35 -22.63 5.23
CA ASP A 111 2.45 -22.72 6.19
C ASP A 111 2.43 -21.47 7.10
N LYS A 112 1.81 -21.62 8.26
CA LYS A 112 1.61 -20.53 9.23
C LYS A 112 2.91 -19.91 9.70
N ALA A 113 4.00 -20.68 9.80
CA ALA A 113 5.28 -20.18 10.26
C ALA A 113 5.93 -19.27 9.20
N LYS A 114 5.89 -19.67 7.93
CA LYS A 114 6.35 -18.83 6.82
C LYS A 114 5.51 -17.58 6.63
N ALA A 115 4.19 -17.70 6.66
CA ALA A 115 3.29 -16.55 6.56
C ALA A 115 3.55 -15.53 7.69
N TYR A 116 3.74 -16.01 8.92
CA TYR A 116 4.11 -15.18 10.06
C TYR A 116 5.44 -14.47 9.83
N LYS A 117 6.48 -15.21 9.38
CA LYS A 117 7.78 -14.62 9.04
C LYS A 117 7.66 -13.54 8.00
N ASN A 118 6.89 -13.78 6.93
CA ASN A 118 6.62 -12.79 5.88
C ASN A 118 5.93 -11.53 6.45
N LEU A 119 4.99 -11.70 7.39
CA LEU A 119 4.33 -10.58 8.05
C LEU A 119 5.31 -9.74 8.89
N VAL A 120 6.15 -10.39 9.69
CA VAL A 120 7.19 -9.70 10.50
C VAL A 120 8.12 -8.90 9.60
N GLU A 121 8.60 -9.51 8.52
CA GLU A 121 9.49 -8.87 7.56
C GLU A 121 8.82 -7.68 6.87
N LEU A 122 7.60 -7.84 6.35
CA LEU A 122 6.85 -6.75 5.73
C LEU A 122 6.62 -5.59 6.70
N THR A 123 6.19 -5.90 7.92
CA THR A 123 5.90 -4.88 8.94
C THR A 123 7.14 -4.05 9.25
N LYS A 124 8.29 -4.69 9.47
CA LYS A 124 9.56 -3.97 9.69
C LYS A 124 9.94 -3.06 8.53
N ASN A 125 9.73 -3.53 7.29
CA ASN A 125 9.96 -2.74 6.09
C ASN A 125 9.13 -1.47 6.06
N LEU A 126 7.84 -1.62 6.33
CA LEU A 126 6.90 -0.49 6.33
C LEU A 126 7.16 0.46 7.49
N MET A 127 7.52 -0.05 8.68
CA MET A 127 7.95 0.78 9.81
C MET A 127 9.13 1.67 9.41
N LYS A 128 10.15 1.10 8.76
CA LYS A 128 11.30 1.87 8.27
C LYS A 128 10.91 2.86 7.17
N LYS A 129 10.12 2.39 6.18
CA LYS A 129 9.71 3.21 5.03
C LYS A 129 8.96 4.47 5.44
N PHE A 130 8.06 4.36 6.41
CA PHE A 130 7.19 5.44 6.85
C PHE A 130 7.61 6.07 8.18
N ASN A 131 8.77 5.68 8.72
CA ASN A 131 9.25 6.12 10.04
C ASN A 131 8.20 5.91 11.15
N ILE A 132 7.57 4.74 11.15
CA ILE A 132 6.54 4.35 12.10
C ILE A 132 7.17 3.59 13.26
N SER A 133 6.97 4.08 14.48
CA SER A 133 7.43 3.42 15.69
C SER A 133 6.60 2.17 16.02
N GLN A 134 7.14 1.28 16.82
CA GLN A 134 6.50 0.02 17.17
C GLN A 134 5.13 0.20 17.85
N ASP A 135 4.94 1.23 18.66
CA ASP A 135 3.68 1.55 19.34
C ASP A 135 2.55 1.90 18.35
N ARG A 136 2.90 2.38 17.15
CA ARG A 136 1.97 2.69 16.06
C ARG A 136 1.73 1.52 15.10
N VAL A 137 2.31 0.35 15.35
CA VAL A 137 1.88 -0.92 14.77
C VAL A 137 0.80 -1.49 15.68
N ILE A 138 -0.43 -1.52 15.20
CA ILE A 138 -1.63 -1.78 15.98
C ILE A 138 -2.49 -2.89 15.36
N ARG A 139 -3.38 -3.49 16.15
CA ARG A 139 -4.42 -4.39 15.65
C ARG A 139 -5.62 -3.59 15.14
N HIS A 140 -6.42 -4.16 14.29
CA HIS A 140 -7.75 -3.61 14.02
C HIS A 140 -8.57 -3.48 15.32
N PHE A 141 -8.39 -4.41 16.27
CA PHE A 141 -8.99 -4.33 17.60
C PHE A 141 -8.64 -3.02 18.34
N ASP A 142 -7.40 -2.58 18.23
CA ASP A 142 -6.97 -1.35 18.91
C ASP A 142 -7.60 -0.10 18.30
N ALA A 143 -7.89 -0.11 16.99
CA ALA A 143 -8.53 1.01 16.28
C ALA A 143 -10.05 1.09 16.55
N THR A 144 -10.76 -0.06 16.58
CA THR A 144 -12.23 -0.06 16.56
C THR A 144 -12.89 -0.96 17.62
N GLY A 145 -12.16 -1.87 18.25
CA GLY A 145 -12.69 -2.90 19.13
C GLY A 145 -13.16 -4.18 18.42
N LYS A 146 -13.08 -4.25 17.08
CA LYS A 146 -13.32 -5.48 16.33
C LYS A 146 -12.29 -6.52 16.69
N ILE A 147 -12.69 -7.75 17.03
CA ILE A 147 -11.76 -8.86 17.30
C ILE A 147 -11.05 -9.25 16.00
N CYS A 148 -9.96 -8.55 15.69
CA CYS A 148 -9.12 -8.75 14.51
C CYS A 148 -7.68 -8.27 14.82
N PRO A 149 -6.64 -9.08 14.49
CA PRO A 149 -6.68 -10.41 13.88
C PRO A 149 -7.30 -11.47 14.81
N GLY A 150 -8.41 -12.07 14.38
CA GLY A 150 -9.20 -12.98 15.21
C GLY A 150 -8.46 -14.26 15.58
N SER A 151 -7.62 -14.76 14.68
CA SER A 151 -6.78 -15.94 14.90
C SER A 151 -5.74 -15.78 16.04
N TRP A 152 -5.51 -14.55 16.50
CA TRP A 152 -4.55 -14.21 17.56
C TRP A 152 -5.22 -13.76 18.86
N SER A 153 -6.54 -13.74 18.93
CA SER A 153 -7.30 -13.19 20.07
C SER A 153 -7.28 -14.07 21.32
N THR A 154 -6.91 -15.33 21.20
CA THR A 154 -6.83 -16.29 22.32
C THR A 154 -5.66 -15.97 23.25
N ASN A 155 -5.73 -16.49 24.49
CA ASN A 155 -4.69 -16.34 25.52
C ASN A 155 -4.25 -14.89 25.74
N ASN A 156 -5.23 -13.98 25.90
CA ASN A 156 -4.97 -12.55 26.08
C ASN A 156 -4.06 -11.96 24.98
N TRP A 157 -4.28 -12.37 23.75
CA TRP A 157 -3.49 -11.91 22.60
C TRP A 157 -2.01 -12.29 22.66
N ALA A 158 -1.65 -13.42 23.26
CA ALA A 158 -0.26 -13.84 23.45
C ALA A 158 0.55 -13.78 22.12
N LYS A 159 -0.06 -14.21 21.01
CA LYS A 159 0.60 -14.17 19.70
C LYS A 159 0.82 -12.74 19.17
N TRP A 160 -0.05 -11.82 19.51
CA TRP A 160 0.14 -10.41 19.21
C TRP A 160 1.33 -9.83 19.97
N TRP A 161 1.45 -10.13 21.25
CA TRP A 161 2.58 -9.65 22.05
C TRP A 161 3.90 -10.24 21.59
N GLN A 162 3.92 -11.51 21.20
CA GLN A 162 5.09 -12.12 20.56
C GLN A 162 5.44 -11.38 19.25
N PHE A 163 4.47 -11.10 18.40
CA PHE A 163 4.67 -10.32 17.18
C PHE A 163 5.25 -8.93 17.46
N LYS A 164 4.77 -8.26 18.50
CA LYS A 164 5.33 -6.95 18.92
C LYS A 164 6.82 -7.07 19.30
N GLU A 165 7.22 -8.12 19.99
CA GLU A 165 8.65 -8.35 20.28
C GLU A 165 9.44 -8.67 19.02
N ASP A 166 8.90 -9.49 18.12
CA ASP A 166 9.59 -9.89 16.88
C ASP A 166 9.81 -8.72 15.90
N ILE A 167 8.94 -7.72 15.91
CA ILE A 167 9.13 -6.51 15.08
C ILE A 167 10.03 -5.46 15.73
N LYS A 168 10.38 -5.59 17.01
CA LYS A 168 11.18 -4.62 17.77
C LYS A 168 12.64 -4.59 17.32
N ASN A 169 13.21 -5.76 17.05
CA ASN A 169 14.62 -5.87 16.70
C ASN A 169 14.83 -5.58 15.21
N PRO A 170 15.76 -4.68 14.84
CA PRO A 170 16.12 -4.52 13.45
C PRO A 170 16.71 -5.83 12.91
N ILE A 171 16.13 -6.37 11.85
CA ILE A 171 16.76 -7.44 11.09
C ILE A 171 17.71 -6.78 10.09
N GLU A 172 18.93 -7.32 9.98
CA GLU A 172 19.76 -7.03 8.81
C GLU A 172 19.02 -7.49 7.55
N TRP A 173 18.78 -6.55 6.64
CA TRP A 173 17.92 -6.73 5.48
C TRP A 173 18.51 -7.69 4.47
N LYS A 174 17.79 -8.76 4.15
CA LYS A 174 18.02 -9.58 2.95
C LYS A 174 17.04 -9.28 1.82
N ILE A 175 16.12 -8.32 1.98
CA ILE A 175 15.13 -7.97 0.97
C ILE A 175 15.38 -6.53 0.55
N ASP A 176 15.92 -6.40 -0.62
CA ASP A 176 16.00 -5.14 -1.33
C ASP A 176 14.67 -4.90 -2.06
N LEU A 177 13.70 -4.28 -1.36
CA LEU A 177 12.42 -3.89 -1.95
C LEU A 177 12.60 -2.91 -3.13
N SER A 178 13.80 -2.40 -3.34
CA SER A 178 14.12 -1.56 -4.49
C SER A 178 14.41 -2.38 -5.75
N LYS A 179 14.76 -3.66 -5.60
CA LYS A 179 15.13 -4.52 -6.74
C LYS A 179 13.99 -5.36 -7.29
N ASP A 180 13.03 -5.77 -6.44
CA ASP A 180 11.95 -6.68 -6.82
C ASP A 180 10.57 -6.03 -6.95
N SER A 181 10.45 -4.75 -6.67
CA SER A 181 9.20 -4.03 -6.78
C SER A 181 9.26 -3.05 -7.96
N GLU A 182 8.25 -3.09 -8.80
CA GLU A 182 7.90 -1.94 -9.66
C GLU A 182 7.84 -0.63 -8.85
N PHE A 183 7.81 -0.72 -7.53
CA PHE A 183 7.84 0.35 -6.55
C PHE A 183 9.11 1.22 -6.62
N GLY A 184 10.28 0.62 -6.87
CA GLY A 184 11.51 1.34 -7.15
C GLY A 184 11.62 1.71 -8.63
N LYS A 185 10.95 0.95 -9.51
CA LYS A 185 10.92 1.21 -10.95
C LYS A 185 9.98 2.36 -11.30
N GLU A 186 8.76 2.45 -10.71
CA GLU A 186 7.86 3.59 -10.95
C GLU A 186 8.51 4.94 -10.61
N ASN A 187 9.20 5.04 -9.46
CA ASN A 187 9.89 6.29 -9.14
C ASN A 187 11.17 6.54 -9.96
N LYS A 188 11.89 5.51 -10.37
CA LYS A 188 13.06 5.65 -11.26
C LYS A 188 12.64 5.81 -12.72
N THR A 189 11.64 5.07 -13.17
CA THR A 189 11.10 5.12 -14.53
C THR A 189 10.33 6.43 -14.73
N MET A 190 9.48 6.83 -13.79
CA MET A 190 8.81 8.15 -13.85
C MET A 190 9.81 9.32 -13.84
N ASN A 191 10.86 9.27 -13.02
CA ASN A 191 11.89 10.31 -13.06
C ASN A 191 12.70 10.28 -14.36
N SER A 192 13.04 9.10 -14.88
CA SER A 192 13.78 8.99 -16.16
C SER A 192 12.92 9.37 -17.36
N GLU A 193 11.67 8.92 -17.41
CA GLU A 193 10.71 9.29 -18.46
C GLU A 193 10.35 10.77 -18.40
N PHE A 194 10.23 11.34 -17.19
CA PHE A 194 10.02 12.76 -17.02
C PHE A 194 11.22 13.60 -17.50
N GLU A 195 12.44 13.22 -17.14
CA GLU A 195 13.66 13.90 -17.61
C GLU A 195 13.85 13.72 -19.13
N GLU A 196 13.48 12.56 -19.68
CA GLU A 196 13.44 12.33 -21.11
C GLU A 196 12.40 13.21 -21.81
N ALA A 197 11.16 13.26 -21.27
CA ALA A 197 10.09 14.11 -21.78
C ALA A 197 10.47 15.60 -21.78
N LYS A 198 11.20 16.03 -20.75
CA LYS A 198 11.77 17.38 -20.64
C LYS A 198 12.85 17.62 -21.71
N LYS A 199 13.77 16.67 -21.87
CA LYS A 199 14.85 16.76 -22.86
C LYS A 199 14.34 16.85 -24.31
N ILE A 200 13.26 16.13 -24.63
CA ILE A 200 12.66 16.15 -25.98
C ILE A 200 11.56 17.22 -26.13
N GLY A 201 11.32 18.03 -25.11
CA GLY A 201 10.44 19.20 -25.16
C GLY A 201 8.93 18.89 -25.05
N ILE A 202 8.54 17.73 -24.53
CA ILE A 202 7.13 17.40 -24.25
C ILE A 202 6.64 18.22 -23.07
N THR A 203 7.49 18.47 -22.07
CA THR A 203 7.19 19.28 -20.88
C THR A 203 8.36 20.21 -20.57
N ASP A 204 8.08 21.33 -19.90
CA ASP A 204 9.11 22.25 -19.39
C ASP A 204 9.69 21.83 -18.04
N GLY A 205 9.06 20.88 -17.38
CA GLY A 205 9.45 20.37 -16.08
C GLY A 205 9.14 21.30 -14.91
N SER A 206 8.32 22.33 -15.09
CA SER A 206 8.10 23.36 -14.06
C SER A 206 7.36 22.86 -12.82
N ARG A 207 6.45 21.92 -12.97
CA ARG A 207 5.62 21.39 -11.87
C ARG A 207 5.50 19.87 -11.89
N PRO A 208 6.59 19.13 -11.65
CA PRO A 208 6.63 17.68 -11.86
C PRO A 208 5.77 16.87 -10.87
N LYS A 209 5.34 17.50 -9.77
CA LYS A 209 4.55 16.84 -8.70
C LYS A 209 3.11 17.31 -8.61
N ASP A 210 2.74 18.34 -9.39
CA ASP A 210 1.39 18.87 -9.39
C ASP A 210 0.52 18.14 -10.42
N PRO A 211 -0.79 17.99 -10.17
CA PRO A 211 -1.71 17.46 -11.17
C PRO A 211 -1.72 18.35 -12.41
N ALA A 212 -1.48 17.74 -13.58
CA ALA A 212 -1.61 18.47 -14.84
C ALA A 212 -3.08 18.81 -15.15
N THR A 213 -3.30 20.00 -15.66
CA THR A 213 -4.62 20.39 -16.17
C THR A 213 -4.96 19.60 -17.46
N ARG A 214 -6.24 19.59 -17.87
CA ARG A 214 -6.64 18.94 -19.12
C ARG A 214 -5.96 19.57 -20.32
N GLU A 215 -5.68 20.86 -20.30
CA GLU A 215 -5.00 21.61 -21.36
C GLU A 215 -3.52 21.21 -21.41
N GLU A 216 -2.85 21.14 -20.27
CA GLU A 216 -1.46 20.70 -20.17
C GLU A 216 -1.28 19.27 -20.71
N VAL A 217 -2.19 18.35 -20.32
CA VAL A 217 -2.17 16.95 -20.84
C VAL A 217 -2.39 16.95 -22.35
N ALA A 218 -3.35 17.69 -22.87
CA ALA A 218 -3.60 17.78 -24.31
C ALA A 218 -2.40 18.33 -25.08
N MET A 219 -1.73 19.33 -24.54
CA MET A 219 -0.50 19.91 -25.12
C MET A 219 0.67 18.92 -25.10
N MET A 220 0.84 18.18 -24.02
CA MET A 220 1.87 17.11 -23.93
C MET A 220 1.64 16.01 -24.96
N VAL A 221 0.39 15.54 -25.11
CA VAL A 221 0.02 14.54 -26.12
C VAL A 221 0.26 15.06 -27.53
N LEU A 222 -0.15 16.29 -27.83
CA LEU A 222 0.06 16.88 -29.14
C LEU A 222 1.55 17.03 -29.49
N ARG A 223 2.37 17.42 -28.52
CA ARG A 223 3.83 17.49 -28.70
C ARG A 223 4.43 16.11 -28.96
N GLY A 224 4.01 15.09 -28.21
CA GLY A 224 4.44 13.71 -28.44
C GLY A 224 4.09 13.21 -29.84
N ILE A 225 2.88 13.52 -30.34
CA ILE A 225 2.45 13.16 -31.70
C ILE A 225 3.32 13.87 -32.75
N LYS A 226 3.63 15.16 -32.58
CA LYS A 226 4.48 15.91 -33.49
C LYS A 226 5.90 15.36 -33.54
N ILE A 227 6.49 15.05 -32.40
CA ILE A 227 7.82 14.40 -32.32
C ILE A 227 7.80 13.05 -33.05
N ALA A 228 6.78 12.22 -32.82
CA ALA A 228 6.64 10.93 -33.50
C ALA A 228 6.54 11.04 -35.01
N LYS A 229 6.04 12.18 -35.51
CA LYS A 229 5.98 12.53 -36.94
C LYS A 229 7.26 13.20 -37.49
N GLY A 230 8.30 13.37 -36.65
CA GLY A 230 9.54 14.04 -37.03
C GLY A 230 9.42 15.57 -37.17
N GLU A 231 8.35 16.17 -36.62
CA GLU A 231 8.16 17.62 -36.64
C GLU A 231 9.00 18.30 -35.54
N LYS A 232 9.64 19.42 -35.89
CA LYS A 232 10.34 20.27 -34.90
C LYS A 232 9.34 20.99 -34.01
N LEU A 233 9.50 20.86 -32.70
CA LEU A 233 8.72 21.63 -31.72
C LEU A 233 9.26 23.07 -31.61
N PRO A 234 8.39 24.07 -31.41
CA PRO A 234 8.84 25.41 -31.03
C PRO A 234 9.54 25.37 -29.68
N ASN A 235 10.61 26.16 -29.52
CA ASN A 235 11.28 26.32 -28.24
C ASN A 235 10.29 26.78 -27.17
N ILE A 236 10.25 26.07 -26.06
CA ILE A 236 9.48 26.48 -24.88
C ILE A 236 10.32 27.56 -24.18
N SER A 237 10.22 28.79 -24.62
CA SER A 237 10.70 29.91 -23.84
C SER A 237 9.76 30.12 -22.66
N LYS A 238 10.31 30.21 -21.44
CA LYS A 238 9.53 30.62 -20.27
C LYS A 238 8.87 31.96 -20.59
N GLU A 239 7.53 31.99 -20.63
CA GLU A 239 6.85 33.28 -20.56
C GLU A 239 7.15 33.91 -19.21
N PRO A 240 7.51 35.19 -19.15
CA PRO A 240 7.67 35.85 -17.86
C PRO A 240 6.32 35.97 -17.16
N THR A 241 6.34 35.68 -15.87
CA THR A 241 5.27 35.83 -14.87
C THR A 241 4.55 37.15 -14.93
#